data_98e7c5abc06231108931ca91bac6ef6f
#
_entry.id   98e7c5abc06231108931ca91bac6ef6f
#
_cell.length_a   1.000
_cell.length_b   1.000
_cell.length_c   1.000
_cell.angle_alpha   90.00
_cell.angle_beta   90.00
_cell.angle_gamma   90.00
#
_symmetry.space_group_name_H-M   'P 1'
#
loop_
_entity.id
_entity.type
_entity.pdbx_description
1 polymer ?
#
loop_
_entity_poly.entity_id
_entity_poly.type
_entity_poly.pdbx_seq_one_letter_code
_entity_poly.pdbx_strand_id
1 'polypeptide(L)'
;GNIASNRSAPEWVFSPNAYPNSMSIVAELVTFDSSSVNANDLVGAFVDGECRGIASPQFISAINKHLAFLTVYGDETESSEITFQVYHEETDEILYVANQLEYSSDNIVGTISEPYIVDARLLAVGDEGFIPEVFSLAQNYPNPFNPVTTIGYGIASESNVRIDIYSLLGEKVATLVDQSRDPGYYFVNWDSRNDLGAPVAAGMYIYQIRTENFVKSRKLILLK
;
A
#
# COMPACT_ATOMS: atom_id res chain seq x y z
N GLY A 1 31.22 20.05 -5.12
CA GLY A 1 31.35 18.83 -5.88
C GLY A 1 30.07 18.03 -5.73
N ASN A 2 29.23 17.97 -6.75
CA ASN A 2 28.06 17.09 -6.80
C ASN A 2 28.58 15.65 -6.76
N ILE A 3 28.32 14.94 -5.68
CA ILE A 3 28.35 13.48 -5.67
C ILE A 3 27.03 13.05 -6.32
N ALA A 4 27.04 12.84 -7.64
CA ALA A 4 25.98 12.10 -8.29
C ALA A 4 26.02 10.71 -7.65
N SER A 5 25.03 10.36 -6.84
CA SER A 5 24.82 9.00 -6.39
C SER A 5 24.46 8.18 -7.64
N ASN A 6 25.42 7.37 -8.08
CA ASN A 6 25.21 6.42 -9.16
C ASN A 6 24.41 5.25 -8.57
N ARG A 7 23.12 5.48 -8.25
CA ARG A 7 22.20 4.45 -7.83
C ARG A 7 21.52 3.95 -9.10
N SER A 8 21.51 2.67 -9.28
CA SER A 8 20.86 1.99 -10.40
C SER A 8 19.61 1.27 -9.88
N ALA A 9 18.62 1.11 -10.74
CA ALA A 9 17.45 0.29 -10.45
C ALA A 9 17.87 -1.06 -9.82
N PRO A 10 17.04 -1.64 -8.93
CA PRO A 10 17.40 -2.87 -8.24
C PRO A 10 17.69 -3.98 -9.23
N GLU A 11 18.77 -4.72 -9.01
CA GLU A 11 19.12 -5.89 -9.80
C GLU A 11 18.25 -7.10 -9.40
N TRP A 12 16.92 -6.95 -9.53
CA TRP A 12 16.02 -8.09 -9.36
C TRP A 12 16.17 -9.02 -10.55
N VAL A 13 16.73 -10.19 -10.29
CA VAL A 13 16.96 -11.21 -11.33
C VAL A 13 16.03 -12.37 -11.07
N PHE A 14 15.29 -12.79 -12.08
CA PHE A 14 14.52 -14.02 -12.04
C PHE A 14 14.72 -14.84 -13.31
N SER A 15 14.54 -16.16 -13.20
CA SER A 15 14.69 -17.08 -14.31
C SER A 15 13.36 -17.75 -14.63
N PRO A 16 12.62 -17.32 -15.67
CA PRO A 16 11.33 -17.91 -16.03
C PRO A 16 11.38 -19.43 -16.22
N ASN A 17 12.51 -19.95 -16.71
CA ASN A 17 12.70 -21.38 -16.99
C ASN A 17 13.05 -22.20 -15.73
N ALA A 18 13.23 -21.59 -14.57
CA ALA A 18 13.53 -22.31 -13.33
C ALA A 18 12.29 -22.98 -12.74
N TYR A 19 11.09 -22.53 -13.13
CA TYR A 19 9.80 -22.98 -12.58
C TYR A 19 8.89 -23.47 -13.69
N PRO A 20 8.15 -24.59 -13.47
CA PRO A 20 7.31 -25.19 -14.48
C PRO A 20 6.00 -24.44 -14.72
N ASN A 21 5.54 -23.67 -13.73
CA ASN A 21 4.22 -23.05 -13.73
C ASN A 21 4.31 -21.53 -13.53
N SER A 22 3.21 -20.84 -13.83
CA SER A 22 3.11 -19.41 -13.62
C SER A 22 1.70 -18.99 -13.23
N MET A 23 1.57 -17.83 -12.60
CA MET A 23 0.30 -17.13 -12.42
C MET A 23 0.41 -15.71 -12.97
N SER A 24 -0.72 -15.15 -13.40
CA SER A 24 -0.78 -13.80 -13.94
C SER A 24 -1.48 -12.86 -12.97
N ILE A 25 -0.94 -11.66 -12.81
CA ILE A 25 -1.52 -10.63 -11.95
C ILE A 25 -1.65 -9.34 -12.75
N VAL A 26 -2.88 -8.80 -12.82
CA VAL A 26 -3.12 -7.43 -13.28
C VAL A 26 -3.21 -6.56 -12.05
N ALA A 27 -2.17 -5.78 -11.79
CA ALA A 27 -2.03 -4.99 -10.57
C ALA A 27 -2.13 -3.49 -10.82
N GLU A 28 -2.85 -2.77 -9.95
CA GLU A 28 -2.78 -1.32 -9.83
C GLU A 28 -1.77 -0.97 -8.74
N LEU A 29 -0.80 -0.15 -9.10
CA LEU A 29 0.19 0.36 -8.16
C LEU A 29 -0.35 1.61 -7.47
N VAL A 30 -0.36 1.60 -6.15
CA VAL A 30 -0.79 2.74 -5.33
C VAL A 30 0.35 3.17 -4.42
N THR A 31 0.80 4.42 -4.57
CA THR A 31 1.85 5.04 -3.77
C THR A 31 1.28 6.17 -2.91
N PHE A 32 2.06 6.73 -1.99
CA PHE A 32 1.65 7.90 -1.17
C PHE A 32 1.25 9.11 -2.01
N ASP A 33 1.94 9.33 -3.10
CA ASP A 33 1.58 10.31 -4.11
C ASP A 33 1.18 9.58 -5.40
N SER A 34 -0.12 9.38 -5.57
CA SER A 34 -0.66 8.68 -6.75
C SER A 34 -0.38 9.40 -8.08
N SER A 35 0.13 10.64 -8.03
CA SER A 35 0.59 11.37 -9.21
C SER A 35 1.99 10.95 -9.66
N SER A 36 2.73 10.21 -8.84
CA SER A 36 4.14 9.89 -9.06
C SER A 36 4.39 8.55 -9.76
N VAL A 37 3.39 7.64 -9.86
CA VAL A 37 3.58 6.35 -10.57
C VAL A 37 3.86 6.60 -12.04
N ASN A 38 5.00 6.09 -12.51
CA ASN A 38 5.45 6.25 -13.89
C ASN A 38 5.90 4.91 -14.52
N ALA A 39 6.20 4.93 -15.82
CA ALA A 39 6.56 3.73 -16.57
C ALA A 39 7.97 3.18 -16.23
N ASN A 40 8.79 3.93 -15.50
CA ASN A 40 10.12 3.51 -15.09
C ASN A 40 10.13 2.86 -13.70
N ASP A 41 9.01 2.97 -12.95
CA ASP A 41 8.84 2.22 -11.71
C ASP A 41 8.83 0.72 -11.99
N LEU A 42 9.22 -0.08 -11.01
CA LEU A 42 9.19 -1.53 -11.12
C LEU A 42 8.36 -2.13 -9.98
N VAL A 43 7.57 -3.14 -10.31
CA VAL A 43 6.91 -4.00 -9.33
C VAL A 43 7.57 -5.36 -9.39
N GLY A 44 8.17 -5.79 -8.30
CA GLY A 44 8.73 -7.13 -8.12
C GLY A 44 7.80 -8.01 -7.28
N ALA A 45 7.59 -9.24 -7.70
CA ALA A 45 6.91 -10.28 -6.94
C ALA A 45 7.93 -11.28 -6.42
N PHE A 46 7.87 -11.61 -5.12
CA PHE A 46 8.85 -12.44 -4.44
C PHE A 46 8.16 -13.60 -3.70
N VAL A 47 8.77 -14.77 -3.76
CA VAL A 47 8.39 -15.95 -2.98
C VAL A 47 9.62 -16.37 -2.20
N ASP A 48 9.50 -16.51 -0.88
CA ASP A 48 10.62 -16.83 0.02
C ASP A 48 11.86 -15.92 -0.16
N GLY A 49 11.62 -14.65 -0.49
CA GLY A 49 12.68 -13.66 -0.75
C GLY A 49 13.33 -13.74 -2.13
N GLU A 50 12.98 -14.72 -2.96
CA GLU A 50 13.44 -14.85 -4.33
C GLU A 50 12.50 -14.13 -5.31
N CYS A 51 13.06 -13.30 -6.19
CA CYS A 51 12.29 -12.64 -7.22
C CYS A 51 11.74 -13.66 -8.23
N ARG A 52 10.44 -13.68 -8.42
CA ARG A 52 9.71 -14.61 -9.30
C ARG A 52 8.99 -13.92 -10.46
N GLY A 53 8.99 -12.60 -10.48
CA GLY A 53 8.39 -11.81 -11.57
C GLY A 53 8.64 -10.32 -11.39
N ILE A 54 8.76 -9.60 -12.51
CA ILE A 54 8.96 -8.14 -12.53
C ILE A 54 8.09 -7.56 -13.65
N ALA A 55 7.48 -6.41 -13.39
CA ALA A 55 6.80 -5.63 -14.42
C ALA A 55 6.93 -4.13 -14.16
N SER A 56 6.90 -3.34 -15.24
CA SER A 56 6.75 -1.89 -15.16
C SER A 56 5.28 -1.49 -15.34
N PRO A 57 4.80 -0.48 -14.62
CA PRO A 57 3.46 0.06 -14.81
C PRO A 57 3.28 0.64 -16.22
N GLN A 58 2.13 0.39 -16.83
CA GLN A 58 1.72 0.92 -18.12
C GLN A 58 0.50 1.80 -17.94
N PHE A 59 0.50 2.98 -18.54
CA PHE A 59 -0.67 3.87 -18.49
C PHE A 59 -1.79 3.34 -19.38
N ILE A 60 -2.94 3.04 -18.79
CA ILE A 60 -4.15 2.58 -19.49
C ILE A 60 -5.12 3.76 -19.62
N SER A 61 -5.12 4.39 -20.77
CA SER A 61 -5.89 5.60 -21.03
C SER A 61 -7.41 5.42 -20.88
N ALA A 62 -7.93 4.23 -21.16
CA ALA A 62 -9.34 3.91 -21.04
C ALA A 62 -9.90 4.04 -19.61
N ILE A 63 -9.06 3.87 -18.60
CA ILE A 63 -9.42 3.94 -17.17
C ILE A 63 -8.63 5.01 -16.41
N ASN A 64 -7.73 5.72 -17.11
CA ASN A 64 -6.85 6.76 -16.56
C ASN A 64 -6.02 6.26 -15.35
N LYS A 65 -5.42 5.08 -15.46
CA LYS A 65 -4.62 4.42 -14.41
C LYS A 65 -3.35 3.79 -14.95
N HIS A 66 -2.36 3.60 -14.07
CA HIS A 66 -1.19 2.78 -14.35
C HIS A 66 -1.41 1.37 -13.81
N LEU A 67 -1.29 0.36 -14.69
CA LEU A 67 -1.38 -1.05 -14.33
C LEU A 67 -0.08 -1.78 -14.66
N ALA A 68 0.35 -2.67 -13.76
CA ALA A 68 1.44 -3.60 -13.98
C ALA A 68 0.85 -4.98 -14.33
N PHE A 69 1.39 -5.59 -15.39
CA PHE A 69 1.02 -6.95 -15.81
C PHE A 69 2.16 -7.89 -15.44
N LEU A 70 2.02 -8.55 -14.29
CA LEU A 70 3.05 -9.45 -13.77
C LEU A 70 2.75 -10.89 -14.17
N THR A 71 3.81 -11.63 -14.52
CA THR A 71 3.82 -13.08 -14.52
C THR A 71 4.73 -13.54 -13.40
N VAL A 72 4.17 -14.29 -12.44
CA VAL A 72 4.89 -14.83 -11.29
C VAL A 72 5.09 -16.32 -11.52
N TYR A 73 6.35 -16.77 -11.49
CA TYR A 73 6.72 -18.15 -11.73
C TYR A 73 6.86 -18.93 -10.44
N GLY A 74 6.42 -20.19 -10.42
CA GLY A 74 6.42 -21.01 -9.20
C GLY A 74 6.28 -22.51 -9.48
N ASP A 75 6.25 -23.30 -8.39
CA ASP A 75 5.99 -24.73 -8.43
C ASP A 75 4.62 -25.02 -7.78
N GLU A 76 3.86 -25.98 -8.32
CA GLU A 76 2.55 -26.39 -7.81
C GLU A 76 2.60 -26.98 -6.40
N THR A 77 3.78 -27.46 -5.97
CA THR A 77 3.96 -28.12 -4.69
C THR A 77 4.13 -27.16 -3.52
N GLU A 78 4.32 -25.87 -3.81
CA GLU A 78 4.54 -24.86 -2.80
C GLU A 78 3.27 -24.01 -2.58
N SER A 79 2.66 -24.13 -1.39
CA SER A 79 1.75 -23.10 -0.89
C SER A 79 2.61 -21.91 -0.48
N SER A 80 2.94 -21.08 -1.44
CA SER A 80 3.90 -20.00 -1.23
C SER A 80 3.20 -18.66 -1.26
N GLU A 81 3.48 -17.83 -0.27
CA GLU A 81 2.99 -16.49 -0.17
C GLU A 81 3.84 -15.55 -1.04
N ILE A 82 3.17 -14.84 -1.96
CA ILE A 82 3.80 -13.82 -2.79
C ILE A 82 3.82 -12.50 -2.00
N THR A 83 5.01 -11.95 -1.82
CA THR A 83 5.23 -10.59 -1.33
C THR A 83 5.61 -9.67 -2.48
N PHE A 84 5.38 -8.38 -2.32
CA PHE A 84 5.68 -7.41 -3.37
C PHE A 84 6.65 -6.34 -2.88
N GLN A 85 7.50 -5.89 -3.80
CA GLN A 85 8.31 -4.69 -3.63
C GLN A 85 8.09 -3.78 -4.82
N VAL A 86 8.13 -2.49 -4.58
CA VAL A 86 8.00 -1.47 -5.61
C VAL A 86 9.25 -0.61 -5.61
N TYR A 87 9.95 -0.55 -6.71
CA TYR A 87 11.01 0.43 -6.92
C TYR A 87 10.40 1.68 -7.55
N HIS A 88 10.58 2.80 -6.90
CA HIS A 88 10.14 4.11 -7.38
C HIS A 88 11.33 4.87 -7.96
N GLU A 89 11.33 5.04 -9.29
CA GLU A 89 12.46 5.60 -10.03
C GLU A 89 12.77 7.04 -9.64
N GLU A 90 11.77 7.87 -9.42
CA GLU A 90 11.94 9.29 -9.13
C GLU A 90 12.64 9.54 -7.78
N THR A 91 12.36 8.72 -6.76
CA THR A 91 13.00 8.81 -5.43
C THR A 91 14.18 7.87 -5.26
N ASP A 92 14.39 6.93 -6.19
CA ASP A 92 15.39 5.86 -6.13
C ASP A 92 15.22 4.98 -4.87
N GLU A 93 13.96 4.68 -4.51
CA GLU A 93 13.60 3.94 -3.30
C GLU A 93 12.90 2.63 -3.62
N ILE A 94 13.12 1.61 -2.77
CA ILE A 94 12.37 0.36 -2.79
C ILE A 94 11.36 0.40 -1.66
N LEU A 95 10.08 0.29 -2.00
CA LEU A 95 8.96 0.25 -1.07
C LEU A 95 8.49 -1.19 -0.90
N TYR A 96 8.39 -1.64 0.34
CA TYR A 96 7.85 -2.96 0.66
C TYR A 96 6.33 -2.88 0.79
N VAL A 97 5.64 -3.86 0.24
CA VAL A 97 4.18 -3.91 0.20
C VAL A 97 3.68 -4.87 1.28
N ALA A 98 2.79 -4.40 2.15
CA ALA A 98 2.30 -5.19 3.26
C ALA A 98 1.27 -6.25 2.85
N ASN A 99 0.56 -6.04 1.73
CA ASN A 99 -0.40 -7.03 1.27
C ASN A 99 0.30 -8.18 0.53
N GLN A 100 -0.17 -9.38 0.81
CA GLN A 100 0.37 -10.63 0.32
C GLN A 100 -0.68 -11.35 -0.52
N LEU A 101 -0.25 -12.25 -1.38
CA LEU A 101 -1.10 -13.02 -2.26
C LEU A 101 -0.65 -14.48 -2.27
N GLU A 102 -1.57 -15.43 -2.17
CA GLU A 102 -1.23 -16.84 -2.27
C GLU A 102 -0.95 -17.21 -3.75
N TYR A 103 0.17 -17.87 -3.99
CA TYR A 103 0.50 -18.39 -5.31
C TYR A 103 -0.42 -19.55 -5.67
N SER A 104 -0.97 -19.52 -6.87
CA SER A 104 -1.77 -20.61 -7.44
C SER A 104 -1.48 -20.73 -8.93
N SER A 105 -1.00 -21.90 -9.35
CA SER A 105 -0.65 -22.20 -10.74
C SER A 105 -1.83 -21.93 -11.69
N ASP A 106 -1.52 -21.40 -12.88
CA ASP A 106 -2.48 -21.07 -13.94
C ASP A 106 -3.61 -20.10 -13.54
N ASN A 107 -3.49 -19.49 -12.35
CA ASN A 107 -4.47 -18.52 -11.87
C ASN A 107 -4.24 -17.13 -12.48
N ILE A 108 -5.33 -16.37 -12.59
CA ILE A 108 -5.31 -14.97 -13.01
C ILE A 108 -5.94 -14.14 -11.89
N VAL A 109 -5.17 -13.22 -11.33
CA VAL A 109 -5.62 -12.32 -10.26
C VAL A 109 -5.72 -10.90 -10.77
N GLY A 110 -6.87 -10.29 -10.56
CA GLY A 110 -7.19 -8.95 -11.05
C GLY A 110 -7.53 -8.91 -12.54
N THR A 111 -8.19 -7.85 -12.92
CA THR A 111 -8.54 -7.51 -14.31
C THR A 111 -8.23 -6.03 -14.57
N ILE A 112 -8.34 -5.57 -15.82
CA ILE A 112 -8.18 -4.14 -16.12
C ILE A 112 -9.22 -3.29 -15.40
N SER A 113 -10.45 -3.78 -15.23
CA SER A 113 -11.54 -3.06 -14.54
C SER A 113 -11.48 -3.19 -13.02
N GLU A 114 -10.97 -4.31 -12.52
CA GLU A 114 -10.84 -4.63 -11.09
C GLU A 114 -9.43 -5.19 -10.83
N PRO A 115 -8.39 -4.35 -10.85
CA PRO A 115 -7.02 -4.80 -10.65
C PRO A 115 -6.76 -5.20 -9.20
N TYR A 116 -5.80 -6.12 -9.00
CA TYR A 116 -5.24 -6.37 -7.69
C TYR A 116 -4.44 -5.12 -7.23
N ILE A 117 -4.66 -4.70 -6.00
CA ILE A 117 -3.99 -3.50 -5.49
C ILE A 117 -2.66 -3.87 -4.87
N VAL A 118 -1.59 -3.40 -5.47
CA VAL A 118 -0.24 -3.39 -4.88
C VAL A 118 -0.07 -2.05 -4.18
N ASP A 119 -0.32 -2.04 -2.86
CA ASP A 119 -0.35 -0.83 -2.07
C ASP A 119 1.02 -0.54 -1.44
N ALA A 120 1.85 0.17 -2.19
CA ALA A 120 3.18 0.58 -1.74
C ALA A 120 3.19 1.73 -0.72
N ARG A 121 2.01 2.23 -0.32
CA ARG A 121 1.88 3.15 0.82
C ARG A 121 2.07 2.41 2.15
N LEU A 122 1.99 1.08 2.10
CA LEU A 122 2.07 0.21 3.25
C LEU A 122 3.51 -0.29 3.42
N LEU A 123 4.38 0.54 3.98
CA LEU A 123 5.67 0.06 4.44
C LEU A 123 5.45 -0.90 5.62
N ALA A 124 6.02 -2.09 5.52
CA ALA A 124 6.01 -3.03 6.62
C ALA A 124 6.67 -2.38 7.85
N VAL A 125 5.97 -2.43 8.97
CA VAL A 125 6.54 -2.04 10.26
C VAL A 125 7.69 -3.01 10.56
N GLY A 126 8.94 -2.54 10.50
CA GLY A 126 10.03 -3.35 11.04
C GLY A 126 11.41 -3.28 10.41
N ASP A 127 11.61 -2.64 9.26
CA ASP A 127 12.97 -2.49 8.74
C ASP A 127 13.54 -1.10 9.02
N GLU A 128 14.72 -1.10 9.64
CA GLU A 128 15.50 0.09 9.97
C GLU A 128 15.89 0.84 8.69
N GLY A 129 15.16 1.93 8.36
CA GLY A 129 15.67 2.79 7.32
C GLY A 129 14.79 3.88 6.75
N PHE A 130 13.49 3.78 6.78
CA PHE A 130 12.65 4.81 6.18
C PHE A 130 11.91 5.64 7.24
N ILE A 131 12.53 6.74 7.64
CA ILE A 131 11.90 7.76 8.47
C ILE A 131 11.26 8.78 7.54
N PRO A 132 9.94 9.02 7.63
CA PRO A 132 9.31 10.09 6.85
C PRO A 132 9.95 11.43 7.14
N GLU A 133 10.27 12.22 6.13
CA GLU A 133 10.77 13.59 6.32
C GLU A 133 9.69 14.53 6.87
N VAL A 134 8.43 14.21 6.62
CA VAL A 134 7.25 15.00 7.03
C VAL A 134 6.15 14.11 7.57
N PHE A 135 5.37 14.66 8.51
CA PHE A 135 4.14 14.00 8.96
C PHE A 135 3.14 13.89 7.81
N SER A 136 2.51 12.74 7.67
CA SER A 136 1.56 12.50 6.59
C SER A 136 0.33 11.72 7.06
N LEU A 137 -0.77 11.89 6.33
CA LEU A 137 -1.98 11.09 6.44
C LEU A 137 -2.42 10.71 5.03
N ALA A 138 -2.39 9.43 4.71
CA ALA A 138 -2.79 8.91 3.41
C ALA A 138 -4.32 8.85 3.26
N GLN A 139 -4.80 8.76 2.02
CA GLN A 139 -6.19 8.39 1.76
C GLN A 139 -6.41 6.95 2.20
N ASN A 140 -7.52 6.69 2.91
CA ASN A 140 -7.88 5.33 3.29
C ASN A 140 -8.14 4.47 2.04
N TYR A 141 -7.81 3.20 2.14
CA TYR A 141 -8.06 2.25 1.06
C TYR A 141 -8.60 0.92 1.62
N PRO A 142 -9.60 0.35 0.94
CA PRO A 142 -10.40 0.92 -0.15
C PRO A 142 -11.22 2.16 0.28
N ASN A 143 -11.58 3.02 -0.68
CA ASN A 143 -12.51 4.14 -0.49
C ASN A 143 -13.27 4.41 -1.80
N PRO A 144 -14.59 4.14 -1.90
CA PRO A 144 -15.48 3.62 -0.85
C PRO A 144 -15.11 2.21 -0.35
N PHE A 145 -15.52 1.86 0.89
CA PHE A 145 -15.16 0.58 1.51
C PHE A 145 -16.37 -0.15 2.13
N ASN A 146 -16.23 -1.47 2.39
CA ASN A 146 -17.23 -2.32 3.02
C ASN A 146 -16.59 -3.59 3.62
N PRO A 147 -16.67 -3.88 4.90
CA PRO A 147 -16.85 -2.93 6.01
C PRO A 147 -15.52 -2.43 6.56
N VAL A 148 -14.37 -2.85 6.00
CA VAL A 148 -13.03 -2.57 6.51
C VAL A 148 -12.25 -1.66 5.55
N THR A 149 -11.51 -0.73 6.11
CA THR A 149 -10.57 0.11 5.36
C THR A 149 -9.29 0.32 6.16
N THR A 150 -8.17 0.52 5.47
CA THR A 150 -6.86 0.80 6.05
C THR A 150 -6.51 2.26 5.89
N ILE A 151 -5.99 2.87 6.95
CA ILE A 151 -5.51 4.26 6.97
C ILE A 151 -4.01 4.23 7.24
N GLY A 152 -3.21 4.71 6.27
CA GLY A 152 -1.78 4.88 6.41
C GLY A 152 -1.41 6.27 6.92
N TYR A 153 -0.35 6.38 7.74
CA TYR A 153 0.17 7.66 8.20
C TYR A 153 1.67 7.59 8.46
N GLY A 154 2.37 8.70 8.22
CA GLY A 154 3.82 8.85 8.44
C GLY A 154 4.11 9.76 9.62
N ILE A 155 5.05 9.35 10.47
CA ILE A 155 5.53 10.06 11.67
C ILE A 155 7.01 10.43 11.45
N ALA A 156 7.28 11.72 11.29
CA ALA A 156 8.63 12.24 11.00
C ALA A 156 9.54 12.32 12.23
N SER A 157 8.97 12.46 13.42
CA SER A 157 9.68 12.48 14.70
C SER A 157 8.81 11.88 15.78
N GLU A 158 9.41 11.30 16.83
CA GLU A 158 8.65 10.75 17.97
C GLU A 158 7.56 11.72 18.43
N SER A 159 6.34 11.25 18.49
CA SER A 159 5.16 12.06 18.79
C SER A 159 4.01 11.23 19.36
N ASN A 160 3.20 11.86 20.21
CA ASN A 160 1.91 11.32 20.58
C ASN A 160 0.95 11.44 19.40
N VAL A 161 0.51 10.31 18.87
CA VAL A 161 -0.37 10.23 17.70
C VAL A 161 -1.76 9.86 18.14
N ARG A 162 -2.73 10.65 17.66
CA ARG A 162 -4.15 10.33 17.81
C ARG A 162 -4.82 10.34 16.45
N ILE A 163 -5.59 9.28 16.15
CA ILE A 163 -6.44 9.19 14.97
C ILE A 163 -7.86 8.90 15.40
N ASP A 164 -8.74 9.85 15.11
CA ASP A 164 -10.16 9.77 15.43
C ASP A 164 -11.00 9.75 14.14
N ILE A 165 -12.14 9.04 14.19
CA ILE A 165 -13.21 9.06 13.19
C ILE A 165 -14.33 9.96 13.68
N TYR A 166 -14.85 10.79 12.78
CA TYR A 166 -15.94 11.73 13.05
C TYR A 166 -17.09 11.54 12.06
N SER A 167 -18.31 11.74 12.52
CA SER A 167 -19.48 11.94 11.66
C SER A 167 -19.41 13.29 10.94
N LEU A 168 -20.26 13.51 9.93
CA LEU A 168 -20.38 14.83 9.28
C LEU A 168 -20.88 15.93 10.22
N LEU A 169 -21.50 15.58 11.34
CA LEU A 169 -21.93 16.54 12.37
C LEU A 169 -20.80 16.91 13.33
N GLY A 170 -19.59 16.32 13.14
CA GLY A 170 -18.45 16.57 14.01
C GLY A 170 -18.45 15.73 15.29
N GLU A 171 -19.37 14.78 15.44
CA GLU A 171 -19.40 13.88 16.59
C GLU A 171 -18.31 12.81 16.44
N LYS A 172 -17.53 12.57 17.49
CA LYS A 172 -16.53 11.50 17.50
C LYS A 172 -17.23 10.14 17.51
N VAL A 173 -16.84 9.30 16.55
CA VAL A 173 -17.38 7.96 16.34
C VAL A 173 -16.47 6.89 16.93
N ALA A 174 -15.18 6.97 16.63
CA ALA A 174 -14.18 6.02 17.11
C ALA A 174 -12.81 6.67 17.27
N THR A 175 -11.99 6.14 18.18
CA THR A 175 -10.56 6.44 18.29
C THR A 175 -9.79 5.21 17.82
N LEU A 176 -9.03 5.33 16.73
CA LEU A 176 -8.28 4.24 16.15
C LEU A 176 -6.86 4.13 16.70
N VAL A 177 -6.25 5.26 17.00
CA VAL A 177 -4.89 5.36 17.57
C VAL A 177 -4.90 6.43 18.66
N ASP A 178 -4.26 6.14 19.82
CA ASP A 178 -4.01 7.09 20.89
C ASP A 178 -2.77 6.63 21.69
N GLN A 179 -1.57 6.84 21.11
CA GLN A 179 -0.31 6.39 21.71
C GLN A 179 0.90 7.14 21.13
N SER A 180 2.05 7.08 21.83
CA SER A 180 3.33 7.52 21.29
C SER A 180 3.79 6.59 20.17
N ARG A 181 4.37 7.19 19.13
CA ARG A 181 4.98 6.50 17.99
C ARG A 181 6.37 7.07 17.71
N ASP A 182 7.30 6.19 17.46
CA ASP A 182 8.61 6.52 16.91
C ASP A 182 8.47 7.01 15.45
N PRO A 183 9.51 7.66 14.88
CA PRO A 183 9.53 7.97 13.46
C PRO A 183 9.34 6.72 12.62
N GLY A 184 8.45 6.79 11.62
CA GLY A 184 8.13 5.65 10.75
C GLY A 184 6.78 5.77 10.08
N TYR A 185 6.45 4.80 9.24
CA TYR A 185 5.14 4.67 8.62
C TYR A 185 4.31 3.64 9.36
N TYR A 186 3.01 3.92 9.52
CA TYR A 186 2.09 3.13 10.33
C TYR A 186 0.75 2.97 9.64
N PHE A 187 0.03 1.92 10.04
CA PHE A 187 -1.29 1.61 9.52
C PHE A 187 -2.24 1.27 10.64
N VAL A 188 -3.49 1.63 10.42
CA VAL A 188 -4.59 1.24 11.30
C VAL A 188 -5.81 0.89 10.46
N ASN A 189 -6.47 -0.18 10.82
CA ASN A 189 -7.72 -0.59 10.20
C ASN A 189 -8.92 -0.03 10.96
N TRP A 190 -9.95 0.36 10.20
CA TRP A 190 -11.26 0.65 10.76
C TRP A 190 -12.30 -0.32 10.17
N ASP A 191 -13.00 -1.01 11.03
CA ASP A 191 -14.00 -2.04 10.71
C ASP A 191 -15.45 -1.52 10.76
N SER A 192 -15.65 -0.22 10.60
CA SER A 192 -16.96 0.44 10.64
C SER A 192 -17.68 0.32 11.98
N ARG A 193 -16.95 0.26 13.10
CA ARG A 193 -17.50 0.24 14.46
C ARG A 193 -17.14 1.50 15.21
N ASN A 194 -18.01 1.86 16.15
CA ASN A 194 -17.73 2.94 17.11
C ASN A 194 -16.91 2.43 18.31
N ASP A 195 -16.53 3.34 19.22
CA ASP A 195 -15.79 3.01 20.45
C ASP A 195 -16.48 1.99 21.36
N LEU A 196 -17.80 1.77 21.20
CA LEU A 196 -18.59 0.77 21.93
C LEU A 196 -18.67 -0.58 21.20
N GLY A 197 -18.00 -0.73 20.04
CA GLY A 197 -18.04 -1.93 19.20
C GLY A 197 -19.32 -2.08 18.37
N ALA A 198 -20.23 -1.10 18.39
CA ALA A 198 -21.45 -1.14 17.57
C ALA A 198 -21.17 -0.69 16.14
N PRO A 199 -21.76 -1.38 15.12
CA PRO A 199 -21.60 -1.00 13.73
C PRO A 199 -22.23 0.39 13.48
N VAL A 200 -21.59 1.18 12.62
CA VAL A 200 -22.10 2.50 12.26
C VAL A 200 -22.87 2.46 10.93
N ALA A 201 -23.66 3.49 10.64
CA ALA A 201 -24.44 3.57 9.42
C ALA A 201 -23.54 3.80 8.19
N ALA A 202 -23.97 3.30 7.02
CA ALA A 202 -23.38 3.66 5.74
C ALA A 202 -23.43 5.18 5.52
N GLY A 203 -22.40 5.75 4.94
CA GLY A 203 -22.32 7.19 4.71
C GLY A 203 -20.89 7.73 4.68
N MET A 204 -20.79 9.03 4.66
CA MET A 204 -19.52 9.75 4.68
C MET A 204 -19.08 10.03 6.12
N TYR A 205 -17.79 9.79 6.39
CA TYR A 205 -17.12 10.10 7.63
C TYR A 205 -15.86 10.92 7.37
N ILE A 206 -15.30 11.49 8.43
CA ILE A 206 -14.02 12.21 8.40
C ILE A 206 -13.10 11.51 9.38
N TYR A 207 -11.87 11.20 8.97
CA TYR A 207 -10.83 10.82 9.90
C TYR A 207 -9.78 11.92 10.01
N GLN A 208 -9.23 12.06 11.19
CA GLN A 208 -8.25 13.08 11.50
C GLN A 208 -7.10 12.48 12.29
N ILE A 209 -5.87 12.71 11.81
CA ILE A 209 -4.68 12.54 12.62
C ILE A 209 -4.35 13.84 13.34
N ARG A 210 -3.91 13.72 14.58
CA ARG A 210 -3.41 14.83 15.40
C ARG A 210 -2.16 14.39 16.12
N THR A 211 -1.11 15.22 16.01
CA THR A 211 0.09 15.19 16.85
C THR A 211 0.26 16.56 17.51
N GLU A 212 1.37 16.79 18.23
CA GLU A 212 1.67 18.10 18.81
C GLU A 212 1.78 19.21 17.77
N ASN A 213 2.35 18.90 16.60
CA ASN A 213 2.71 19.88 15.56
C ASN A 213 2.02 19.64 14.22
N PHE A 214 1.16 18.61 14.11
CA PHE A 214 0.54 18.27 12.84
C PHE A 214 -0.92 17.85 13.02
N VAL A 215 -1.79 18.41 12.18
CA VAL A 215 -3.21 18.03 12.09
C VAL A 215 -3.59 17.92 10.62
N LYS A 216 -4.17 16.80 10.24
CA LYS A 216 -4.68 16.57 8.88
C LYS A 216 -5.95 15.74 8.92
N SER A 217 -6.91 16.07 8.07
CA SER A 217 -8.18 15.34 7.96
C SER A 217 -8.42 14.89 6.53
N ARG A 218 -9.10 13.76 6.39
CA ARG A 218 -9.55 13.23 5.10
C ARG A 218 -10.95 12.64 5.22
N LYS A 219 -11.61 12.45 4.08
CA LYS A 219 -12.95 11.88 3.96
C LYS A 219 -12.85 10.40 3.63
N LEU A 220 -13.80 9.62 4.13
CA LEU A 220 -13.99 8.23 3.75
C LEU A 220 -15.49 7.95 3.54
N ILE A 221 -15.80 6.94 2.72
CA ILE A 221 -17.17 6.59 2.35
C ILE A 221 -17.38 5.11 2.67
N LEU A 222 -18.26 4.83 3.64
CA LEU A 222 -18.69 3.50 4.00
C LEU A 222 -19.90 3.11 3.16
N LEU A 223 -19.79 2.01 2.43
CA LEU A 223 -20.91 1.36 1.74
C LEU A 223 -21.65 0.43 2.71
N LYS A 224 -22.80 -0.05 2.26
CA LYS A 224 -23.62 -0.97 3.05
C LYS A 224 -23.45 -2.41 2.56
#